data_3e7585c0373a7d65f97a9f0472e3b0c5
#
_entry.id   3e7585c0373a7d65f97a9f0472e3b0c5
#
_cell.length_a   1.000
_cell.length_b   1.000
_cell.length_c   1.000
_cell.angle_alpha   90.00
_cell.angle_beta   90.00
_cell.angle_gamma   90.00
#
_symmetry.space_group_name_H-M   'P 1'
#
loop_
_entity.id
_entity.type
_entity.pdbx_description
1 polymer ?
#
loop_
_entity_poly.entity_id
_entity_poly.type
_entity_poly.pdbx_seq_one_letter_code
_entity_poly.pdbx_strand_id
1 'polypeptide(L)'
;FTAKVQRVVDGDTIHVKDEAGKKFKVRLTGIDAPEQNQPYGLASTYHLRGLLLNKIVLLKSKPKKGKPYSVDRYKRVLAKIVLNGIDINLSQVLSGYAWHFKRYQNQQSRSDRDLYSQAELHAKENNLGLWREKKPIAPWKWRKIKK
;
A
#
# COMPACT_ATOMS: atom_id res chain seq x y z
N PHE A 1 -7.67 -7.56 12.39
CA PHE A 1 -7.50 -9.02 12.41
C PHE A 1 -6.16 -9.42 11.80
N THR A 2 -5.73 -10.65 12.11
CA THR A 2 -4.46 -11.17 11.60
C THR A 2 -4.68 -12.16 10.46
N ALA A 3 -3.73 -12.21 9.54
CA ALA A 3 -3.77 -13.15 8.42
C ALA A 3 -2.38 -13.34 7.85
N LYS A 4 -2.17 -14.46 7.17
CA LYS A 4 -0.90 -14.77 6.51
C LYS A 4 -0.90 -14.25 5.09
N VAL A 5 0.15 -13.55 4.72
CA VAL A 5 0.33 -13.04 3.34
C VAL A 5 0.70 -14.22 2.43
N GLN A 6 -0.16 -14.50 1.46
CA GLN A 6 0.02 -15.61 0.52
C GLN A 6 0.64 -15.16 -0.80
N ARG A 7 0.35 -13.92 -1.20
CA ARG A 7 0.79 -13.37 -2.46
C ARG A 7 0.90 -11.86 -2.38
N VAL A 8 1.91 -11.29 -3.01
CA VAL A 8 2.01 -9.85 -3.25
C VAL A 8 1.76 -9.62 -4.73
N VAL A 9 0.65 -8.93 -5.04
CA VAL A 9 0.21 -8.70 -6.41
C VAL A 9 1.04 -7.58 -7.05
N ASP A 10 1.16 -6.47 -6.33
CA ASP A 10 1.97 -5.31 -6.71
C ASP A 10 2.36 -4.54 -5.44
N GLY A 11 2.85 -3.32 -5.59
CA GLY A 11 3.38 -2.54 -4.46
C GLY A 11 2.35 -2.04 -3.45
N ASP A 12 1.06 -2.27 -3.68
CA ASP A 12 -0.01 -1.83 -2.77
C ASP A 12 -1.17 -2.82 -2.64
N THR A 13 -1.04 -4.03 -3.16
CA THR A 13 -2.10 -5.03 -3.15
C THR A 13 -1.54 -6.41 -2.80
N ILE A 14 -2.17 -7.06 -1.83
CA ILE A 14 -1.75 -8.38 -1.35
C ILE A 14 -2.96 -9.31 -1.23
N HIS A 15 -2.70 -10.61 -1.22
CA HIS A 15 -3.69 -11.63 -0.89
C HIS A 15 -3.28 -12.27 0.43
N VAL A 16 -4.24 -12.41 1.34
CA VAL A 16 -4.02 -12.98 2.67
C VAL A 16 -5.04 -14.08 2.96
N LYS A 17 -4.72 -14.89 3.95
CA LYS A 17 -5.58 -15.98 4.41
C LYS A 17 -5.59 -15.98 5.94
N ASP A 18 -6.77 -15.91 6.55
CA ASP A 18 -6.90 -15.92 8.00
C ASP A 18 -6.81 -17.34 8.58
N GLU A 19 -6.88 -17.46 9.90
CA GLU A 19 -6.78 -18.76 10.58
C GLU A 19 -7.92 -19.71 10.21
N ALA A 20 -9.09 -19.18 9.87
CA ALA A 20 -10.24 -19.98 9.44
C ALA A 20 -10.14 -20.44 7.99
N GLY A 21 -9.07 -20.05 7.28
CA GLY A 21 -8.87 -20.39 5.89
C GLY A 21 -9.56 -19.46 4.91
N LYS A 22 -10.15 -18.37 5.40
CA LYS A 22 -10.81 -17.40 4.53
C LYS A 22 -9.78 -16.52 3.84
N LYS A 23 -9.92 -16.36 2.52
CA LYS A 23 -9.02 -15.58 1.69
C LYS A 23 -9.57 -14.18 1.46
N PHE A 24 -8.67 -13.20 1.51
CA PHE A 24 -9.00 -11.79 1.27
C PHE A 24 -8.03 -11.19 0.28
N LYS A 25 -8.57 -10.34 -0.60
CA LYS A 25 -7.75 -9.40 -1.38
C LYS A 25 -7.67 -8.12 -0.57
N VAL A 26 -6.48 -7.55 -0.41
CA VAL A 26 -6.26 -6.39 0.46
C VAL A 26 -5.58 -5.29 -0.33
N ARG A 27 -6.16 -4.09 -0.27
CA ARG A 27 -5.60 -2.86 -0.82
C ARG A 27 -5.04 -2.04 0.34
N LEU A 28 -3.74 -1.77 0.30
CA LEU A 28 -3.08 -0.97 1.32
C LEU A 28 -3.58 0.47 1.24
N THR A 29 -4.10 1.01 2.35
CA THR A 29 -4.68 2.36 2.37
C THR A 29 -3.61 3.43 2.37
N GLY A 30 -3.97 4.60 1.83
CA GLY A 30 -3.15 5.80 1.91
C GLY A 30 -2.02 5.88 0.90
N ILE A 31 -1.78 4.84 0.14
CA ILE A 31 -0.68 4.79 -0.82
C ILE A 31 -1.16 4.38 -2.21
N ASP A 32 -0.37 4.72 -3.23
CA ASP A 32 -0.59 4.25 -4.60
C ASP A 32 0.79 3.92 -5.18
N ALA A 33 0.99 2.66 -5.52
CA ALA A 33 2.26 2.17 -6.04
C ALA A 33 2.29 2.28 -7.56
N PRO A 34 3.48 2.44 -8.17
CA PRO A 34 3.58 2.40 -9.62
C PRO A 34 3.02 1.10 -10.19
N GLU A 35 2.36 1.21 -11.34
CA GLU A 35 1.84 0.05 -12.05
C GLU A 35 2.98 -0.87 -12.51
N GLN A 36 2.71 -2.16 -12.71
CA GLN A 36 3.76 -3.11 -13.06
C GLN A 36 4.51 -2.76 -14.34
N ASN A 37 3.81 -2.17 -15.31
CA ASN A 37 4.42 -1.73 -16.58
C ASN A 37 4.98 -0.31 -16.53
N GLN A 38 4.98 0.31 -15.37
CA GLN A 38 5.52 1.64 -15.13
C GLN A 38 6.92 1.52 -14.55
N PRO A 39 7.82 2.52 -14.78
CA PRO A 39 9.11 2.53 -14.09
C PRO A 39 8.94 2.39 -12.56
N TYR A 40 9.76 1.54 -11.95
CA TYR A 40 9.71 1.18 -10.51
C TYR A 40 8.50 0.38 -10.08
N GLY A 41 7.63 -0.05 -11.01
CA GLY A 41 6.49 -0.91 -10.67
C GLY A 41 6.92 -2.25 -10.12
N LEU A 42 7.83 -2.93 -10.83
CA LEU A 42 8.35 -4.23 -10.37
C LEU A 42 9.19 -4.07 -9.09
N ALA A 43 10.00 -3.02 -9.00
CA ALA A 43 10.79 -2.75 -7.79
C ALA A 43 9.89 -2.55 -6.57
N SER A 44 8.78 -1.83 -6.73
CA SER A 44 7.79 -1.63 -5.67
C SER A 44 7.18 -2.96 -5.22
N THR A 45 6.82 -3.81 -6.17
CA THR A 45 6.29 -5.15 -5.89
C THR A 45 7.29 -6.00 -5.12
N TYR A 46 8.54 -6.04 -5.57
CA TYR A 46 9.58 -6.83 -4.91
C TYR A 46 9.92 -6.31 -3.52
N HIS A 47 9.90 -4.99 -3.33
CA HIS A 47 10.12 -4.41 -2.01
C HIS A 47 9.04 -4.86 -1.02
N LEU A 48 7.78 -4.75 -1.41
CA LEU A 48 6.66 -5.20 -0.56
C LEU A 48 6.71 -6.71 -0.33
N ARG A 49 7.02 -7.47 -1.36
CA ARG A 49 7.13 -8.93 -1.26
C ARG A 49 8.22 -9.34 -0.26
N GLY A 50 9.37 -8.68 -0.31
CA GLY A 50 10.45 -8.95 0.63
C GLY A 50 10.08 -8.68 2.09
N LEU A 51 9.20 -7.71 2.31
CA LEU A 51 8.72 -7.39 3.65
C LEU A 51 7.66 -8.36 4.15
N LEU A 52 6.75 -8.81 3.29
CA LEU A 52 5.48 -9.41 3.71
C LEU A 52 5.27 -10.88 3.34
N LEU A 53 5.90 -11.40 2.30
CA LEU A 53 5.56 -12.74 1.80
C LEU A 53 5.72 -13.79 2.90
N ASN A 54 4.68 -14.60 3.07
CA ASN A 54 4.61 -15.67 4.08
C ASN A 54 4.61 -15.19 5.54
N LYS A 55 4.47 -13.88 5.78
CA LYS A 55 4.40 -13.32 7.12
C LYS A 55 2.94 -13.27 7.61
N ILE A 56 2.78 -13.40 8.92
CA ILE A 56 1.49 -13.15 9.58
C ILE A 56 1.46 -11.68 9.95
N VAL A 57 0.47 -10.95 9.45
CA VAL A 57 0.36 -9.50 9.62
C VAL A 57 -0.94 -9.13 10.32
N LEU A 58 -0.97 -7.95 10.93
CA LEU A 58 -2.18 -7.35 11.46
C LEU A 58 -2.77 -6.42 10.41
N LEU A 59 -4.04 -6.62 10.07
CA LEU A 59 -4.78 -5.73 9.19
C LEU A 59 -5.62 -4.79 10.03
N LYS A 60 -5.34 -3.49 9.94
CA LYS A 60 -6.14 -2.45 10.57
C LYS A 60 -7.05 -1.84 9.53
N SER A 61 -8.35 -2.12 9.67
CA SER A 61 -9.38 -1.66 8.75
C SER A 61 -10.52 -1.03 9.54
N LYS A 62 -11.20 -0.05 8.94
CA LYS A 62 -12.34 0.62 9.59
C LYS A 62 -13.58 -0.25 9.48
N PRO A 63 -14.30 -0.51 10.58
CA PRO A 63 -15.59 -1.21 10.51
C PRO A 63 -16.58 -0.41 9.66
N LYS A 64 -17.37 -1.11 8.88
CA LYS A 64 -18.38 -0.48 8.03
C LYS A 64 -19.53 -1.45 7.76
N LYS A 65 -20.76 -0.95 7.86
CA LYS A 65 -21.99 -1.70 7.53
C LYS A 65 -22.08 -3.07 8.23
N GLY A 66 -21.79 -3.10 9.53
CA GLY A 66 -21.88 -4.32 10.32
C GLY A 66 -20.75 -5.30 10.15
N LYS A 67 -19.74 -4.98 9.34
CA LYS A 67 -18.53 -5.79 9.16
C LYS A 67 -17.35 -5.18 9.92
N PRO A 68 -16.39 -6.01 10.38
CA PRO A 68 -15.23 -5.49 11.11
C PRO A 68 -14.19 -4.81 10.21
N TYR A 69 -14.46 -4.69 8.91
CA TYR A 69 -13.55 -4.10 7.94
C TYR A 69 -14.32 -3.41 6.82
N SER A 70 -13.63 -2.50 6.10
CA SER A 70 -14.17 -1.81 4.93
C SER A 70 -13.69 -2.49 3.65
N VAL A 71 -14.52 -2.53 2.61
CA VAL A 71 -14.17 -3.02 1.28
C VAL A 71 -14.41 -1.95 0.24
N ASP A 72 -13.59 -1.96 -0.82
CA ASP A 72 -13.81 -1.08 -1.95
C ASP A 72 -14.75 -1.72 -2.99
N ARG A 73 -15.01 -1.00 -4.09
CA ARG A 73 -15.92 -1.50 -5.14
C ARG A 73 -15.38 -2.74 -5.86
N TYR A 74 -14.09 -3.05 -5.70
CA TYR A 74 -13.48 -4.25 -6.27
C TYR A 74 -13.43 -5.40 -5.28
N LYS A 75 -14.13 -5.27 -4.15
CA LYS A 75 -14.21 -6.27 -3.08
C LYS A 75 -12.87 -6.52 -2.38
N ARG A 76 -12.00 -5.52 -2.36
CA ARG A 76 -10.74 -5.59 -1.62
C ARG A 76 -10.91 -4.95 -0.25
N VAL A 77 -10.40 -5.60 0.77
CA VAL A 77 -10.34 -5.02 2.13
C VAL A 77 -9.38 -3.83 2.10
N LEU A 78 -9.83 -2.70 2.64
CA LEU A 78 -9.00 -1.50 2.77
C LEU A 78 -8.33 -1.53 4.14
N ALA A 79 -7.02 -1.64 4.18
CA ALA A 79 -6.32 -1.83 5.45
C ALA A 79 -4.93 -1.20 5.48
N LYS A 80 -4.54 -0.83 6.70
CA LYS A 80 -3.14 -0.57 7.04
C LYS A 80 -2.56 -1.90 7.51
N ILE A 81 -1.41 -2.28 6.96
CA ILE A 81 -0.73 -3.53 7.29
C ILE A 81 0.35 -3.23 8.33
N VAL A 82 0.29 -3.94 9.44
CA VAL A 82 1.27 -3.78 10.52
C VAL A 82 1.98 -5.11 10.75
N LEU A 83 3.30 -5.07 10.74
CA LEU A 83 4.16 -6.22 11.01
C LEU A 83 5.19 -5.84 12.07
N ASN A 84 5.16 -6.55 13.19
CA ASN A 84 6.06 -6.26 14.31
C ASN A 84 6.02 -4.78 14.75
N GLY A 85 4.83 -4.21 14.80
CA GLY A 85 4.63 -2.82 15.18
C GLY A 85 4.96 -1.79 14.10
N ILE A 86 5.38 -2.22 12.92
CA ILE A 86 5.77 -1.34 11.82
C ILE A 86 4.63 -1.19 10.82
N ASP A 87 4.29 0.06 10.48
CA ASP A 87 3.33 0.39 9.42
C ASP A 87 3.98 0.14 8.06
N ILE A 88 3.58 -0.93 7.40
CA ILE A 88 4.17 -1.34 6.12
C ILE A 88 3.73 -0.43 4.97
N ASN A 89 2.50 0.10 5.01
CA ASN A 89 2.05 1.08 4.02
C ASN A 89 2.99 2.29 4.04
N LEU A 90 3.30 2.79 5.24
CA LEU A 90 4.24 3.89 5.42
C LEU A 90 5.63 3.53 4.90
N SER A 91 6.09 2.31 5.13
CA SER A 91 7.41 1.86 4.67
C SER A 91 7.54 1.95 3.14
N GLN A 92 6.48 1.64 2.40
CA GLN A 92 6.48 1.76 0.94
C GLN A 92 6.69 3.21 0.50
N VAL A 93 6.06 4.16 1.18
CA VAL A 93 6.21 5.59 0.89
C VAL A 93 7.60 6.08 1.30
N LEU A 94 8.02 5.74 2.52
CA LEU A 94 9.28 6.19 3.09
C LEU A 94 10.50 5.71 2.29
N SER A 95 10.40 4.50 1.73
CA SER A 95 11.47 3.90 0.93
C SER A 95 11.44 4.34 -0.53
N GLY A 96 10.44 5.12 -0.94
CA GLY A 96 10.33 5.62 -2.30
C GLY A 96 9.72 4.63 -3.30
N TYR A 97 8.89 3.68 -2.83
CA TYR A 97 8.26 2.70 -3.70
C TYR A 97 6.76 2.89 -3.86
N ALA A 98 6.20 3.92 -3.25
CA ALA A 98 4.80 4.28 -3.43
C ALA A 98 4.61 5.77 -3.20
N TRP A 99 3.57 6.32 -3.81
CA TRP A 99 3.13 7.69 -3.59
C TRP A 99 2.15 7.72 -2.42
N HIS A 100 2.14 8.82 -1.65
CA HIS A 100 1.03 9.10 -0.73
C HIS A 100 -0.20 9.44 -1.59
N PHE A 101 -1.28 8.69 -1.43
CA PHE A 101 -2.49 8.87 -2.26
C PHE A 101 -3.41 9.90 -1.63
N LYS A 102 -3.15 11.17 -1.89
CA LYS A 102 -3.83 12.30 -1.25
C LYS A 102 -5.33 12.36 -1.56
N ARG A 103 -5.75 11.87 -2.72
CA ARG A 103 -7.17 11.84 -3.10
C ARG A 103 -8.02 11.04 -2.10
N TYR A 104 -7.46 9.99 -1.53
CA TYR A 104 -8.15 9.12 -0.57
C TYR A 104 -7.58 9.23 0.83
N GLN A 105 -6.92 10.35 1.16
CA GLN A 105 -6.32 10.53 2.48
C GLN A 105 -7.37 10.58 3.62
N ASN A 106 -8.64 10.79 3.29
CA ASN A 106 -9.72 10.72 4.27
C ASN A 106 -9.94 9.31 4.83
N GLN A 107 -9.38 8.29 4.17
CA GLN A 107 -9.35 6.92 4.69
C GLN A 107 -8.34 6.75 5.83
N GLN A 108 -7.47 7.75 6.01
CA GLN A 108 -6.43 7.75 7.03
C GLN A 108 -6.79 8.69 8.18
N SER A 109 -6.24 8.42 9.37
CA SER A 109 -6.29 9.38 10.48
C SER A 109 -5.51 10.64 10.12
N ARG A 110 -5.79 11.74 10.81
CA ARG A 110 -5.06 12.99 10.60
C ARG A 110 -3.56 12.82 10.81
N SER A 111 -3.16 12.10 11.87
CA SER A 111 -1.76 11.85 12.15
C SER A 111 -1.09 11.01 11.05
N ASP A 112 -1.78 10.02 10.51
CA ASP A 112 -1.25 9.21 9.40
C ASP A 112 -1.12 10.04 8.12
N ARG A 113 -2.08 10.92 7.83
CA ARG A 113 -1.98 11.82 6.66
C ARG A 113 -0.71 12.65 6.70
N ASP A 114 -0.43 13.24 7.86
CA ASP A 114 0.75 14.07 8.06
C ASP A 114 2.02 13.23 7.95
N LEU A 115 2.03 12.07 8.59
CA LEU A 115 3.18 11.18 8.62
C LEU A 115 3.53 10.67 7.20
N TYR A 116 2.53 10.25 6.43
CA TYR A 116 2.72 9.77 5.06
C TYR A 116 3.16 10.89 4.12
N SER A 117 2.61 12.09 4.31
CA SER A 117 3.00 13.26 3.53
C SER A 117 4.47 13.62 3.76
N GLN A 118 4.92 13.59 5.02
CA GLN A 118 6.31 13.84 5.39
C GLN A 118 7.24 12.73 4.88
N ALA A 119 6.79 11.49 4.92
CA ALA A 119 7.56 10.35 4.41
C ALA A 119 7.79 10.48 2.89
N GLU A 120 6.78 10.91 2.15
CA GLU A 120 6.90 11.16 0.71
C GLU A 120 7.91 12.27 0.43
N LEU A 121 7.83 13.36 1.18
CA LEU A 121 8.77 14.47 1.04
C LEU A 121 10.20 14.02 1.32
N HIS A 122 10.41 13.24 2.38
CA HIS A 122 11.71 12.68 2.72
C HIS A 122 12.26 11.81 1.56
N ALA A 123 11.43 10.94 1.00
CA ALA A 123 11.84 10.08 -0.11
C ALA A 123 12.22 10.91 -1.35
N LYS A 124 11.46 11.97 -1.65
CA LYS A 124 11.74 12.89 -2.76
C LYS A 124 13.07 13.60 -2.56
N GLU A 125 13.29 14.17 -1.38
CA GLU A 125 14.49 14.95 -1.08
C GLU A 125 15.76 14.09 -1.11
N ASN A 126 15.64 12.81 -0.82
CA ASN A 126 16.76 11.88 -0.80
C ASN A 126 16.84 10.99 -2.04
N ASN A 127 16.04 11.25 -3.06
CA ASN A 127 16.04 10.51 -4.33
C ASN A 127 15.94 9.01 -4.13
N LEU A 128 15.02 8.57 -3.27
CA LEU A 128 14.82 7.16 -2.96
C LEU A 128 13.86 6.51 -3.95
N GLY A 129 14.19 5.29 -4.38
CA GLY A 129 13.32 4.50 -5.24
C GLY A 129 12.89 5.25 -6.50
N LEU A 130 11.57 5.39 -6.69
CA LEU A 130 10.99 6.03 -7.88
C LEU A 130 11.40 7.50 -8.02
N TRP A 131 11.81 8.14 -6.92
CA TRP A 131 12.21 9.55 -6.93
C TRP A 131 13.59 9.78 -7.55
N ARG A 132 14.27 8.73 -8.00
CA ARG A 132 15.45 8.82 -8.86
C ARG A 132 15.09 9.23 -10.28
N GLU A 133 13.83 9.02 -10.67
CA GLU A 133 13.32 9.50 -11.96
C GLU A 133 13.28 11.02 -11.98
N LYS A 134 13.69 11.64 -13.10
CA LYS A 134 13.68 13.11 -13.24
C LYS A 134 12.25 13.64 -13.25
N LYS A 135 11.33 12.93 -13.92
CA LYS A 135 9.92 13.32 -14.05
C LYS A 135 9.03 12.11 -13.75
N PRO A 136 8.95 11.69 -12.47
CA PRO A 136 8.13 10.54 -12.14
C PRO A 136 6.66 10.83 -12.42
N ILE A 137 5.96 9.85 -12.96
CA ILE A 137 4.53 9.95 -13.28
C ILE A 137 3.75 9.24 -12.18
N ALA A 138 2.80 9.94 -11.57
CA ALA A 138 1.96 9.34 -10.54
C ALA A 138 1.14 8.17 -11.12
N PRO A 139 0.92 7.10 -10.35
CA PRO A 139 0.20 5.93 -10.87
C PRO A 139 -1.19 6.27 -11.41
N TRP A 140 -1.90 7.17 -10.73
CA TRP A 140 -3.25 7.59 -11.18
C TRP A 140 -3.23 8.34 -12.50
N LYS A 141 -2.13 9.02 -12.82
CA LYS A 141 -1.94 9.66 -14.13
C LYS A 141 -1.52 8.63 -15.18
N TRP A 142 -0.64 7.71 -14.81
CA TRP A 142 -0.18 6.64 -15.69
C TRP A 142 -1.36 5.80 -16.21
N ARG A 143 -2.28 5.43 -15.32
CA ARG A 143 -3.46 4.65 -15.69
C ARG A 143 -4.33 5.36 -16.74
N LYS A 144 -4.40 6.69 -16.69
CA LYS A 144 -5.15 7.49 -17.68
C LYS A 144 -4.45 7.53 -19.03
N ILE A 145 -3.12 7.61 -19.05
CA ILE A 145 -2.32 7.66 -20.28
C ILE A 145 -2.37 6.31 -21.02
N LYS A 146 -2.40 5.21 -20.27
CA LYS A 146 -2.29 3.85 -20.82
C LYS A 146 -3.62 3.15 -21.07
N LYS A 147 -4.69 3.87 -21.10
CA LYS A 147 -5.98 3.30 -21.48
C LYS A 147 -6.01 2.89 -22.94
#